data_f42c5a0c74af460185ef951b3f3ec92a
#
_entry.id   f42c5a0c74af460185ef951b3f3ec92a
#
_cell.length_a   1.000
_cell.length_b   1.000
_cell.length_c   1.000
_cell.angle_alpha   90.00
_cell.angle_beta   90.00
_cell.angle_gamma   90.00
#
_symmetry.space_group_name_H-M   'P 1'
#
loop_
_entity.id
_entity.type
_entity.pdbx_description
1 polymer ?
#
loop_
_entity_poly.entity_id
_entity_poly.type
_entity_poly.pdbx_seq_one_letter_code
_entity_poly.pdbx_strand_id
1 'polypeptide(L)'
;MEEVEHMTGPENYTNTESIGRLYLLPNLGAYRLPSLTLNDFQKILWKVKKKNGEPLAKKSLSNIRGVMVNFNKYCIRSGIMTISLSELRLPKSAKKVGKEILQPDQARRLFSDFEDDWYIHLWRFLLATGCRPGEALGLMWSDIHDGCITIQRAVNYRGRMTEGKNENAKRTFALNSILDKILQDQKDKTWRLNSDFVFCNHAGKHALQTASKNSWEQIRKELGTKASPYALRHTFVSFMAQTLPEQALKDLIGHSVNMDTYGVYKHVVNGQKERAAEQVNITLLNTIK
;
A
#
# COMPACT_ATOMS: atom_id res chain seq x y z
N MET A 1 -17.38 20.31 -0.49
CA MET A 1 -16.03 19.99 0.05
C MET A 1 -16.00 20.03 1.57
N GLU A 2 -16.66 20.98 2.22
CA GLU A 2 -16.76 21.10 3.69
C GLU A 2 -17.27 19.80 4.36
N GLU A 3 -18.33 19.19 3.84
CA GLU A 3 -18.82 17.89 4.34
C GLU A 3 -17.76 16.78 4.23
N VAL A 4 -16.99 16.76 3.16
CA VAL A 4 -15.91 15.76 2.99
C VAL A 4 -14.79 16.00 4.01
N GLU A 5 -14.49 17.24 4.33
CA GLU A 5 -13.49 17.62 5.32
C GLU A 5 -13.89 17.14 6.72
N HIS A 6 -15.14 17.31 7.10
CA HIS A 6 -15.64 16.88 8.41
C HIS A 6 -15.85 15.37 8.55
N MET A 7 -16.19 14.68 7.46
CA MET A 7 -16.54 13.26 7.49
C MET A 7 -15.41 12.32 7.09
N THR A 8 -14.28 12.83 6.60
CA THR A 8 -13.18 11.99 6.09
C THR A 8 -11.82 12.53 6.50
N GLY A 9 -10.82 11.63 6.56
CA GLY A 9 -9.46 12.08 6.85
C GLY A 9 -8.85 12.96 5.73
N PRO A 10 -7.80 13.75 6.03
CA PRO A 10 -7.19 14.73 5.13
C PRO A 10 -6.75 14.17 3.76
N GLU A 11 -6.38 12.90 3.71
CA GLU A 11 -5.97 12.25 2.46
C GLU A 11 -7.15 12.02 1.51
N ASN A 12 -8.31 11.63 2.07
CA ASN A 12 -9.52 11.42 1.28
C ASN A 12 -10.11 12.75 0.79
N TYR A 13 -10.03 13.80 1.61
CA TYR A 13 -10.36 15.16 1.21
C TYR A 13 -9.55 15.59 -0.01
N THR A 14 -8.20 15.51 0.06
CA THR A 14 -7.30 15.87 -1.04
C THR A 14 -7.54 15.07 -2.32
N ASN A 15 -7.82 13.77 -2.18
CA ASN A 15 -8.15 12.92 -3.32
C ASN A 15 -9.49 13.31 -3.95
N THR A 16 -10.51 13.57 -3.15
CA THR A 16 -11.83 14.01 -3.61
C THR A 16 -11.75 15.36 -4.31
N GLU A 17 -11.04 16.34 -3.73
CA GLU A 17 -10.78 17.64 -4.33
C GLU A 17 -10.07 17.51 -5.69
N SER A 18 -9.01 16.71 -5.74
CA SER A 18 -8.24 16.49 -6.98
C SER A 18 -9.11 15.86 -8.07
N ILE A 19 -9.95 14.88 -7.73
CA ILE A 19 -10.88 14.27 -8.68
C ILE A 19 -11.92 15.30 -9.14
N GLY A 20 -12.48 16.08 -8.23
CA GLY A 20 -13.42 17.16 -8.57
C GLY A 20 -12.82 18.14 -9.56
N ARG A 21 -11.63 18.65 -9.26
CA ARG A 21 -10.93 19.64 -10.09
C ARG A 21 -10.49 19.10 -11.45
N LEU A 22 -9.97 17.86 -11.50
CA LEU A 22 -9.41 17.30 -12.73
C LEU A 22 -10.46 16.69 -13.67
N TYR A 23 -11.55 16.16 -13.14
CA TYR A 23 -12.48 15.37 -13.93
C TYR A 23 -13.93 15.89 -13.90
N LEU A 24 -14.39 16.49 -12.80
CA LEU A 24 -15.78 16.92 -12.71
C LEU A 24 -15.97 18.37 -13.20
N LEU A 25 -15.21 19.30 -12.65
CA LEU A 25 -15.33 20.72 -13.01
C LEU A 25 -15.12 20.99 -14.51
N PRO A 26 -14.12 20.44 -15.21
CA PRO A 26 -13.94 20.68 -16.63
C PRO A 26 -15.09 20.13 -17.52
N ASN A 27 -15.81 19.12 -17.02
CA ASN A 27 -16.86 18.46 -17.79
C ASN A 27 -18.29 18.89 -17.40
N LEU A 28 -18.49 19.37 -16.18
CA LEU A 28 -19.83 19.67 -15.64
C LEU A 28 -19.97 21.11 -15.13
N GLY A 29 -18.87 21.82 -14.91
CA GLY A 29 -18.87 23.13 -14.25
C GLY A 29 -19.67 24.22 -14.96
N ALA A 30 -19.90 24.07 -16.28
CA ALA A 30 -20.71 25.00 -17.07
C ALA A 30 -22.23 24.71 -17.03
N TYR A 31 -22.63 23.57 -16.44
CA TYR A 31 -24.03 23.14 -16.42
C TYR A 31 -24.70 23.50 -15.08
N ARG A 32 -26.02 23.76 -15.13
CA ARG A 32 -26.82 23.84 -13.90
C ARG A 32 -27.04 22.44 -13.35
N LEU A 33 -26.80 22.23 -12.06
CA LEU A 33 -26.88 20.92 -11.42
C LEU A 33 -28.24 20.21 -11.64
N PRO A 34 -29.41 20.91 -11.53
CA PRO A 34 -30.70 20.26 -11.76
C PRO A 34 -30.91 19.76 -13.20
N SER A 35 -30.16 20.28 -14.18
CA SER A 35 -30.29 19.87 -15.60
C SER A 35 -29.40 18.70 -15.98
N LEU A 36 -28.50 18.27 -15.11
CA LEU A 36 -27.60 17.14 -15.37
C LEU A 36 -28.36 15.82 -15.35
N THR A 37 -28.01 14.95 -16.28
CA THR A 37 -28.56 13.60 -16.42
C THR A 37 -27.55 12.53 -16.03
N LEU A 38 -28.00 11.31 -15.78
CA LEU A 38 -27.13 10.15 -15.60
C LEU A 38 -26.14 10.00 -16.77
N ASN A 39 -26.58 10.28 -17.99
CA ASN A 39 -25.74 10.14 -19.18
C ASN A 39 -24.58 11.13 -19.22
N ASP A 40 -24.73 12.32 -18.67
CA ASP A 40 -23.65 13.31 -18.61
C ASP A 40 -22.51 12.84 -17.70
N PHE A 41 -22.84 12.28 -16.54
CA PHE A 41 -21.86 11.65 -15.67
C PHE A 41 -21.26 10.38 -16.29
N GLN A 42 -22.07 9.58 -17.00
CA GLN A 42 -21.60 8.36 -17.66
C GLN A 42 -20.58 8.68 -18.75
N LYS A 43 -20.80 9.73 -19.56
CA LYS A 43 -19.87 10.20 -20.60
C LYS A 43 -18.49 10.54 -20.02
N ILE A 44 -18.43 11.11 -18.81
CA ILE A 44 -17.13 11.39 -18.15
C ILE A 44 -16.35 10.09 -17.98
N LEU A 45 -16.94 9.06 -17.38
CA LEU A 45 -16.26 7.78 -17.15
C LEU A 45 -15.76 7.12 -18.44
N TRP A 46 -16.42 7.38 -19.58
CA TRP A 46 -16.01 6.84 -20.88
C TRP A 46 -14.92 7.65 -21.58
N LYS A 47 -14.87 8.96 -21.34
CA LYS A 47 -14.00 9.89 -22.08
C LYS A 47 -12.72 10.25 -21.35
N VAL A 48 -12.70 10.17 -20.01
CA VAL A 48 -11.53 10.59 -19.22
C VAL A 48 -10.31 9.71 -19.48
N LYS A 49 -9.18 10.37 -19.66
CA LYS A 49 -7.88 9.77 -19.94
C LYS A 49 -6.81 10.38 -19.02
N LYS A 50 -5.64 9.77 -18.98
CA LYS A 50 -4.44 10.36 -18.37
C LYS A 50 -3.99 11.58 -19.17
N LYS A 51 -3.12 12.42 -18.59
CA LYS A 51 -2.52 13.59 -19.27
C LYS A 51 -1.81 13.22 -20.58
N ASN A 52 -1.24 12.03 -20.67
CA ASN A 52 -0.57 11.50 -21.87
C ASN A 52 -1.53 10.83 -22.87
N GLY A 53 -2.85 10.97 -22.70
CA GLY A 53 -3.87 10.40 -23.58
C GLY A 53 -4.19 8.91 -23.36
N GLU A 54 -3.45 8.21 -22.53
CA GLU A 54 -3.71 6.79 -22.23
C GLU A 54 -4.99 6.59 -21.41
N PRO A 55 -5.65 5.42 -21.54
CA PRO A 55 -6.80 5.07 -20.70
C PRO A 55 -6.43 5.03 -19.20
N LEU A 56 -7.39 5.43 -18.37
CA LEU A 56 -7.27 5.27 -16.93
C LEU A 56 -7.46 3.81 -16.52
N ALA A 57 -6.70 3.40 -15.48
CA ALA A 57 -6.90 2.09 -14.86
C ALA A 57 -8.29 1.97 -14.22
N LYS A 58 -8.83 0.75 -14.17
CA LYS A 58 -10.14 0.45 -13.57
C LYS A 58 -10.30 1.01 -12.16
N LYS A 59 -9.25 0.97 -11.34
CA LYS A 59 -9.26 1.53 -9.97
C LYS A 59 -9.42 3.05 -9.97
N SER A 60 -8.75 3.77 -10.87
CA SER A 60 -8.87 5.23 -10.99
C SER A 60 -10.29 5.62 -11.41
N LEU A 61 -10.85 4.94 -12.39
CA LEU A 61 -12.24 5.13 -12.81
C LEU A 61 -13.24 4.83 -11.70
N SER A 62 -12.99 3.78 -10.91
CA SER A 62 -13.81 3.45 -9.73
C SER A 62 -13.75 4.54 -8.66
N ASN A 63 -12.59 5.17 -8.44
CA ASN A 63 -12.45 6.28 -7.51
C ASN A 63 -13.22 7.52 -8.01
N ILE A 64 -13.11 7.86 -9.31
CA ILE A 64 -13.88 8.95 -9.93
C ILE A 64 -15.39 8.69 -9.78
N ARG A 65 -15.85 7.47 -10.09
CA ARG A 65 -17.25 7.08 -9.90
C ARG A 65 -17.67 7.25 -8.42
N GLY A 66 -16.84 6.83 -7.47
CA GLY A 66 -17.12 6.98 -6.04
C GLY A 66 -17.34 8.43 -5.64
N VAL A 67 -16.49 9.35 -6.11
CA VAL A 67 -16.65 10.79 -5.86
C VAL A 67 -17.92 11.33 -6.49
N MET A 68 -18.26 10.92 -7.73
CA MET A 68 -19.52 11.31 -8.39
C MET A 68 -20.75 10.86 -7.60
N VAL A 69 -20.76 9.60 -7.15
CA VAL A 69 -21.89 9.04 -6.37
C VAL A 69 -22.02 9.76 -5.04
N ASN A 70 -20.93 10.06 -4.34
CA ASN A 70 -20.98 10.79 -3.07
C ASN A 70 -21.45 12.24 -3.27
N PHE A 71 -20.97 12.91 -4.30
CA PHE A 71 -21.46 14.24 -4.68
C PHE A 71 -22.96 14.24 -4.99
N ASN A 72 -23.42 13.27 -5.75
CA ASN A 72 -24.85 13.13 -6.07
C ASN A 72 -25.71 12.87 -4.83
N LYS A 73 -25.25 12.01 -3.90
CA LYS A 73 -25.95 11.79 -2.61
C LYS A 73 -26.09 13.10 -1.83
N TYR A 74 -25.07 13.94 -1.80
CA TYR A 74 -25.13 15.26 -1.20
C TYR A 74 -26.18 16.14 -1.90
N CYS A 75 -26.15 16.22 -3.24
CA CYS A 75 -27.09 17.03 -4.00
C CYS A 75 -28.56 16.58 -3.81
N ILE A 76 -28.83 15.28 -3.73
CA ILE A 76 -30.17 14.74 -3.46
C ILE A 76 -30.62 15.15 -2.05
N ARG A 77 -29.79 14.97 -1.02
CA ARG A 77 -30.13 15.38 0.35
C ARG A 77 -30.38 16.89 0.48
N SER A 78 -29.69 17.68 -0.31
CA SER A 78 -29.83 19.15 -0.34
C SER A 78 -30.96 19.62 -1.28
N GLY A 79 -31.77 18.74 -1.84
CA GLY A 79 -32.86 19.10 -2.76
C GLY A 79 -32.41 19.71 -4.10
N ILE A 80 -31.12 19.57 -4.47
CA ILE A 80 -30.53 20.18 -5.67
C ILE A 80 -30.75 19.29 -6.90
N MET A 81 -30.70 17.97 -6.73
CA MET A 81 -30.86 16.98 -7.80
C MET A 81 -31.83 15.88 -7.38
N THR A 82 -32.54 15.31 -8.36
CA THR A 82 -33.48 14.19 -8.15
C THR A 82 -33.00 12.88 -8.78
N ILE A 83 -32.00 12.91 -9.65
CA ILE A 83 -31.47 11.71 -10.32
C ILE A 83 -30.56 10.92 -9.40
N SER A 84 -30.55 9.59 -9.55
CA SER A 84 -29.59 8.71 -8.88
C SER A 84 -28.44 8.33 -9.81
N LEU A 85 -27.21 8.34 -9.29
CA LEU A 85 -26.00 7.86 -9.99
C LEU A 85 -25.61 6.42 -9.63
N SER A 86 -26.47 5.65 -8.99
CA SER A 86 -26.20 4.23 -8.65
C SER A 86 -25.92 3.35 -9.87
N GLU A 87 -26.55 3.67 -11.00
CA GLU A 87 -26.46 2.93 -12.28
C GLU A 87 -25.19 3.24 -13.09
N LEU A 88 -24.30 4.14 -12.63
CA LEU A 88 -23.06 4.43 -13.35
C LEU A 88 -22.19 3.17 -13.52
N ARG A 89 -21.77 2.91 -14.75
CA ARG A 89 -20.99 1.73 -15.14
C ARG A 89 -19.59 2.10 -15.59
N LEU A 90 -18.60 1.31 -15.16
CA LEU A 90 -17.24 1.46 -15.65
C LEU A 90 -17.14 0.88 -17.08
N PRO A 91 -16.29 1.48 -17.95
CA PRO A 91 -16.04 0.90 -19.28
C PRO A 91 -15.58 -0.56 -19.18
N LYS A 92 -16.12 -1.44 -20.02
CA LYS A 92 -15.68 -2.85 -20.09
C LYS A 92 -14.19 -2.97 -20.44
N SER A 93 -13.67 -2.02 -21.21
CA SER A 93 -12.26 -1.93 -21.60
C SER A 93 -11.32 -1.51 -20.45
N ALA A 94 -11.84 -1.08 -19.31
CA ALA A 94 -11.04 -0.63 -18.17
C ALA A 94 -10.25 -1.81 -17.57
N LYS A 95 -8.93 -1.79 -17.76
CA LYS A 95 -8.04 -2.87 -17.32
C LYS A 95 -7.71 -2.75 -15.83
N LYS A 96 -7.69 -3.88 -15.13
CA LYS A 96 -6.99 -3.97 -13.86
C LYS A 96 -5.48 -3.91 -14.14
N VAL A 97 -4.77 -3.02 -13.46
CA VAL A 97 -3.32 -3.06 -13.43
C VAL A 97 -2.93 -4.02 -12.31
N GLY A 98 -2.28 -5.12 -12.65
CA GLY A 98 -1.71 -6.04 -11.68
C GLY A 98 -0.61 -5.34 -10.87
N LYS A 99 -0.45 -5.74 -9.63
CA LYS A 99 0.69 -5.32 -8.81
C LYS A 99 1.79 -6.35 -9.00
N GLU A 100 2.98 -5.89 -9.37
CA GLU A 100 4.15 -6.75 -9.48
C GLU A 100 4.73 -6.96 -8.08
N ILE A 101 5.17 -8.18 -7.80
CA ILE A 101 5.89 -8.56 -6.58
C ILE A 101 7.33 -8.90 -6.93
N LEU A 102 8.24 -8.89 -5.96
CA LEU A 102 9.58 -9.44 -6.16
C LEU A 102 9.50 -10.96 -6.28
N GLN A 103 10.26 -11.50 -7.23
CA GLN A 103 10.49 -12.94 -7.32
C GLN A 103 11.62 -13.36 -6.36
N PRO A 104 11.76 -14.65 -6.04
CA PRO A 104 12.75 -15.14 -5.06
C PRO A 104 14.20 -14.73 -5.35
N ASP A 105 14.60 -14.66 -6.62
CA ASP A 105 15.93 -14.20 -7.04
C ASP A 105 16.12 -12.70 -6.78
N GLN A 106 15.13 -11.88 -7.09
CA GLN A 106 15.13 -10.44 -6.80
C GLN A 106 15.13 -10.16 -5.29
N ALA A 107 14.39 -10.97 -4.51
CA ALA A 107 14.40 -10.88 -3.06
C ALA A 107 15.80 -11.23 -2.48
N ARG A 108 16.46 -12.29 -2.98
CA ARG A 108 17.84 -12.63 -2.59
C ARG A 108 18.79 -11.47 -2.89
N ARG A 109 18.74 -10.90 -4.10
CA ARG A 109 19.57 -9.76 -4.48
C ARG A 109 19.32 -8.52 -3.61
N LEU A 110 18.08 -8.28 -3.16
CA LEU A 110 17.80 -7.20 -2.22
C LEU A 110 18.52 -7.40 -0.88
N PHE A 111 18.78 -8.64 -0.47
CA PHE A 111 19.49 -8.96 0.77
C PHE A 111 21.01 -9.04 0.61
N SER A 112 21.54 -9.30 -0.58
CA SER A 112 22.99 -9.43 -0.84
C SER A 112 23.63 -8.17 -1.45
N ASP A 113 22.88 -7.40 -2.23
CA ASP A 113 23.37 -6.24 -2.97
C ASP A 113 22.98 -4.94 -2.25
N PHE A 114 23.44 -3.79 -2.77
CA PHE A 114 22.98 -2.45 -2.37
C PHE A 114 23.40 -1.97 -0.98
N GLU A 115 24.48 -2.47 -0.40
CA GLU A 115 24.95 -2.06 0.95
C GLU A 115 25.23 -0.56 1.06
N ASP A 116 25.62 0.09 -0.03
CA ASP A 116 25.90 1.53 -0.07
C ASP A 116 24.64 2.41 -0.07
N ASP A 117 23.46 1.83 -0.39
CA ASP A 117 22.22 2.59 -0.37
C ASP A 117 21.81 2.92 1.06
N TRP A 118 21.45 4.21 1.30
CA TRP A 118 21.11 4.70 2.64
C TRP A 118 19.90 3.98 3.24
N TYR A 119 18.91 3.65 2.43
CA TYR A 119 17.66 3.05 2.87
C TYR A 119 17.58 1.53 2.64
N ILE A 120 18.68 0.85 2.35
CA ILE A 120 18.65 -0.59 2.05
C ILE A 120 18.01 -1.41 3.18
N HIS A 121 18.34 -1.09 4.44
CA HIS A 121 17.80 -1.81 5.59
C HIS A 121 16.30 -1.54 5.79
N LEU A 122 15.78 -0.36 5.39
CA LEU A 122 14.33 -0.10 5.33
C LEU A 122 13.65 -1.06 4.35
N TRP A 123 14.23 -1.26 3.16
CA TRP A 123 13.64 -2.13 2.14
C TRP A 123 13.68 -3.60 2.54
N ARG A 124 14.80 -4.04 3.12
CA ARG A 124 14.94 -5.37 3.71
C ARG A 124 13.95 -5.60 4.84
N PHE A 125 13.79 -4.63 5.73
CA PHE A 125 12.82 -4.68 6.83
C PHE A 125 11.37 -4.80 6.30
N LEU A 126 10.99 -4.01 5.31
CA LEU A 126 9.66 -4.09 4.69
C LEU A 126 9.41 -5.48 4.07
N LEU A 127 10.40 -6.05 3.40
CA LEU A 127 10.29 -7.38 2.83
C LEU A 127 10.26 -8.48 3.91
N ALA A 128 10.95 -8.30 5.02
CA ALA A 128 11.01 -9.28 6.12
C ALA A 128 9.80 -9.24 7.07
N THR A 129 9.05 -8.12 7.11
CA THR A 129 7.93 -7.94 8.06
C THR A 129 6.57 -7.77 7.39
N GLY A 130 6.53 -7.40 6.13
CA GLY A 130 5.30 -7.00 5.46
C GLY A 130 4.66 -5.72 6.01
N CYS A 131 5.37 -4.91 6.81
CA CYS A 131 4.90 -3.62 7.28
C CYS A 131 4.55 -2.67 6.13
N ARG A 132 3.66 -1.71 6.39
CA ARG A 132 3.45 -0.60 5.45
C ARG A 132 4.67 0.33 5.47
N PRO A 133 5.06 0.94 4.33
CA PRO A 133 6.21 1.85 4.32
C PRO A 133 6.15 2.96 5.38
N GLY A 134 4.98 3.55 5.58
CA GLY A 134 4.79 4.56 6.62
C GLY A 134 4.96 4.04 8.06
N GLU A 135 4.60 2.78 8.31
CA GLU A 135 4.79 2.12 9.62
C GLU A 135 6.28 1.93 9.93
N ALA A 136 7.04 1.43 8.96
CA ALA A 136 8.49 1.27 9.11
C ALA A 136 9.20 2.62 9.30
N LEU A 137 8.81 3.65 8.57
CA LEU A 137 9.36 5.01 8.72
C LEU A 137 9.00 5.66 10.07
N GLY A 138 7.94 5.20 10.72
CA GLY A 138 7.53 5.64 12.06
C GLY A 138 8.11 4.82 13.20
N LEU A 139 8.88 3.75 12.91
CA LEU A 139 9.47 2.87 13.92
C LEU A 139 10.59 3.59 14.68
N MET A 140 10.53 3.51 15.99
CA MET A 140 11.56 4.05 16.89
C MET A 140 12.33 2.92 17.58
N TRP A 141 13.55 3.19 18.01
CA TRP A 141 14.34 2.22 18.77
C TRP A 141 13.65 1.80 20.08
N SER A 142 12.88 2.70 20.69
CA SER A 142 12.06 2.41 21.89
C SER A 142 10.91 1.42 21.64
N ASP A 143 10.55 1.17 20.37
CA ASP A 143 9.51 0.17 20.01
C ASP A 143 10.08 -1.25 19.96
N ILE A 144 11.38 -1.40 20.14
CA ILE A 144 12.11 -2.68 20.06
C ILE A 144 12.62 -3.02 21.46
N HIS A 145 11.93 -3.91 22.12
CA HIS A 145 12.26 -4.35 23.48
C HIS A 145 11.77 -5.79 23.72
N ASP A 146 12.34 -6.46 24.68
CA ASP A 146 11.94 -7.82 25.12
C ASP A 146 11.87 -8.85 23.98
N GLY A 147 12.77 -8.75 22.99
CA GLY A 147 12.77 -9.63 21.83
C GLY A 147 11.60 -9.43 20.85
N CYS A 148 10.93 -8.27 20.92
CA CYS A 148 9.77 -7.95 20.11
C CYS A 148 9.88 -6.58 19.43
N ILE A 149 9.12 -6.40 18.35
CA ILE A 149 8.90 -5.12 17.66
C ILE A 149 7.43 -4.76 17.79
N THR A 150 7.15 -3.53 18.25
CA THR A 150 5.77 -2.99 18.32
C THR A 150 5.56 -1.92 17.26
N ILE A 151 4.66 -2.17 16.32
CA ILE A 151 4.20 -1.18 15.35
C ILE A 151 3.01 -0.44 15.97
N GLN A 152 3.14 0.87 16.17
CA GLN A 152 2.09 1.68 16.82
C GLN A 152 1.89 3.05 16.18
N ARG A 153 2.73 3.44 15.22
CA ARG A 153 2.63 4.73 14.51
C ARG A 153 3.02 4.60 13.05
N ALA A 154 2.74 5.64 12.28
CA ALA A 154 3.14 5.70 10.87
C ALA A 154 3.46 7.14 10.45
N VAL A 155 4.40 7.30 9.52
CA VAL A 155 4.64 8.57 8.81
C VAL A 155 3.81 8.56 7.53
N ASN A 156 2.90 9.51 7.38
CA ASN A 156 2.10 9.64 6.16
C ASN A 156 2.93 10.28 5.01
N TYR A 157 2.36 10.34 3.80
CA TYR A 157 3.06 10.88 2.63
C TYR A 157 3.38 12.38 2.75
N ARG A 158 2.74 13.12 3.67
CA ARG A 158 3.04 14.53 3.99
C ARG A 158 4.11 14.67 5.07
N GLY A 159 4.70 13.56 5.53
CA GLY A 159 5.71 13.55 6.58
C GLY A 159 5.15 13.78 7.99
N ARG A 160 3.85 13.69 8.19
CA ARG A 160 3.25 13.82 9.52
C ARG A 160 3.21 12.45 10.19
N MET A 161 3.60 12.41 11.46
CA MET A 161 3.40 11.26 12.31
C MET A 161 1.90 11.08 12.59
N THR A 162 1.41 9.86 12.48
CA THR A 162 0.03 9.48 12.77
C THR A 162 0.01 8.25 13.66
N GLU A 163 -0.91 8.19 14.58
CA GLU A 163 -1.31 6.93 15.20
C GLU A 163 -1.96 6.06 14.12
N GLY A 164 -1.69 4.75 14.08
CA GLY A 164 -2.18 3.87 13.00
C GLY A 164 -3.66 4.09 12.65
N LYS A 165 -4.01 3.90 11.38
CA LYS A 165 -5.36 4.20 10.83
C LYS A 165 -6.52 3.44 11.51
N ASN A 166 -6.25 2.29 12.16
CA ASN A 166 -7.23 1.43 12.83
C ASN A 166 -6.56 0.79 14.05
N GLU A 167 -7.34 0.32 15.01
CA GLU A 167 -6.86 -0.45 16.17
C GLU A 167 -6.00 -1.65 15.75
N ASN A 168 -6.35 -2.33 14.66
CA ASN A 168 -5.57 -3.43 14.10
C ASN A 168 -4.21 -3.01 13.48
N ALA A 169 -3.93 -1.71 13.40
CA ALA A 169 -2.62 -1.24 12.96
C ALA A 169 -1.56 -1.35 14.07
N LYS A 170 -1.98 -1.33 15.34
CA LYS A 170 -1.10 -1.59 16.48
C LYS A 170 -0.93 -3.09 16.62
N ARG A 171 0.31 -3.55 16.54
CA ARG A 171 0.65 -4.97 16.65
C ARG A 171 2.08 -5.15 17.11
N THR A 172 2.31 -6.26 17.79
CA THR A 172 3.62 -6.68 18.25
C THR A 172 3.96 -8.04 17.63
N PHE A 173 5.19 -8.23 17.20
CA PHE A 173 5.69 -9.50 16.69
C PHE A 173 7.11 -9.74 17.17
N ALA A 174 7.47 -11.02 17.34
CA ALA A 174 8.78 -11.42 17.81
C ALA A 174 9.89 -11.12 16.80
N LEU A 175 11.05 -10.76 17.30
CA LEU A 175 12.28 -10.70 16.53
C LEU A 175 12.69 -12.11 16.08
N ASN A 176 13.33 -12.16 14.93
CA ASN A 176 14.01 -13.33 14.41
C ASN A 176 15.42 -12.93 13.93
N SER A 177 16.26 -13.90 13.65
CA SER A 177 17.66 -13.65 13.28
C SER A 177 17.85 -12.74 12.06
N ILE A 178 16.91 -12.74 11.10
CA ILE A 178 16.94 -11.84 9.94
C ILE A 178 16.67 -10.40 10.38
N LEU A 179 15.66 -10.19 11.22
CA LEU A 179 15.31 -8.87 11.74
C LEU A 179 16.40 -8.32 12.67
N ASP A 180 16.97 -9.17 13.55
CA ASP A 180 18.09 -8.79 14.41
C ASP A 180 19.27 -8.28 13.56
N LYS A 181 19.63 -9.01 12.50
CA LYS A 181 20.72 -8.59 11.59
C LYS A 181 20.42 -7.26 10.90
N ILE A 182 19.21 -7.08 10.36
CA ILE A 182 18.80 -5.84 9.70
C ILE A 182 18.87 -4.65 10.67
N LEU A 183 18.39 -4.83 11.91
CA LEU A 183 18.37 -3.77 12.92
C LEU A 183 19.78 -3.44 13.42
N GLN A 184 20.64 -4.44 13.60
CA GLN A 184 22.03 -4.23 13.97
C GLN A 184 22.78 -3.45 12.87
N ASP A 185 22.68 -3.87 11.62
CA ASP A 185 23.31 -3.19 10.47
C ASP A 185 22.79 -1.75 10.33
N GLN A 186 21.50 -1.53 10.55
CA GLN A 186 20.91 -0.18 10.56
C GLN A 186 21.46 0.66 11.70
N LYS A 187 21.60 0.10 12.89
CA LYS A 187 22.17 0.79 14.06
C LYS A 187 23.62 1.19 13.82
N ASP A 188 24.42 0.28 13.26
CA ASP A 188 25.82 0.54 12.93
C ASP A 188 25.97 1.63 11.85
N LYS A 189 25.04 1.68 10.89
CA LYS A 189 25.01 2.70 9.84
C LYS A 189 24.64 4.09 10.37
N THR A 190 23.79 4.17 11.38
CA THR A 190 23.20 5.45 11.86
C THR A 190 23.61 5.86 13.27
N TRP A 191 24.49 5.13 13.96
CA TRP A 191 24.82 5.35 15.36
C TRP A 191 25.27 6.78 15.69
N ARG A 192 26.01 7.43 14.76
CA ARG A 192 26.51 8.80 14.93
C ARG A 192 25.42 9.87 14.93
N LEU A 193 24.24 9.54 14.41
CA LEU A 193 23.13 10.49 14.29
C LEU A 193 22.31 10.59 15.58
N ASN A 194 22.49 9.64 16.51
CA ASN A 194 21.73 9.55 17.78
C ASN A 194 20.22 9.77 17.55
N SER A 195 19.68 9.11 16.55
CA SER A 195 18.28 9.23 16.14
C SER A 195 17.38 8.33 16.97
N ASP A 196 16.21 8.84 17.38
CA ASP A 196 15.16 8.01 17.97
C ASP A 196 14.55 7.05 16.94
N PHE A 197 14.60 7.41 15.64
CA PHE A 197 14.03 6.62 14.57
C PHE A 197 14.99 5.54 14.07
N VAL A 198 14.46 4.33 13.84
CA VAL A 198 15.22 3.23 13.24
C VAL A 198 15.65 3.59 11.82
N PHE A 199 14.72 4.04 11.00
CA PHE A 199 14.98 4.43 9.60
C PHE A 199 14.90 5.95 9.48
N CYS A 200 16.01 6.61 9.75
CA CYS A 200 16.12 8.07 9.70
C CYS A 200 16.71 8.59 8.39
N ASN A 201 16.57 9.88 8.14
CA ASN A 201 17.29 10.59 7.09
C ASN A 201 18.72 10.94 7.55
N HIS A 202 19.53 11.56 6.67
CA HIS A 202 20.90 11.95 6.97
C HIS A 202 21.05 12.97 8.14
N ALA A 203 19.94 13.60 8.54
CA ALA A 203 19.92 14.53 9.70
C ALA A 203 19.38 13.86 10.99
N GLY A 204 19.23 12.54 11.03
CA GLY A 204 18.72 11.82 12.18
C GLY A 204 17.22 12.01 12.46
N LYS A 205 16.47 12.64 11.56
CA LYS A 205 15.01 12.79 11.68
C LYS A 205 14.30 11.68 10.91
N HIS A 206 13.01 11.45 11.21
CA HIS A 206 12.22 10.49 10.43
C HIS A 206 12.34 10.77 8.92
N ALA A 207 12.50 9.71 8.15
CA ALA A 207 12.59 9.85 6.71
C ALA A 207 11.20 10.07 6.09
N LEU A 208 11.15 10.88 5.02
CA LEU A 208 9.94 11.07 4.24
C LEU A 208 9.77 9.92 3.23
N GLN A 209 8.54 9.51 2.98
CA GLN A 209 8.26 8.51 1.94
C GLN A 209 8.76 8.94 0.55
N THR A 210 8.79 10.26 0.27
CA THR A 210 9.32 10.80 -0.99
C THR A 210 10.84 10.69 -1.09
N ALA A 211 11.57 10.90 0.00
CA ALA A 211 13.03 10.80 0.02
C ALA A 211 13.50 9.35 -0.15
N SER A 212 12.89 8.42 0.58
CA SER A 212 13.20 6.99 0.45
C SER A 212 12.78 6.42 -0.92
N LYS A 213 11.75 7.00 -1.56
CA LYS A 213 11.29 6.55 -2.86
C LYS A 213 12.37 6.65 -3.95
N ASN A 214 13.21 7.65 -3.94
CA ASN A 214 14.29 7.80 -4.93
C ASN A 214 15.31 6.67 -4.83
N SER A 215 15.68 6.26 -3.61
CA SER A 215 16.51 5.07 -3.36
C SER A 215 15.84 3.82 -3.96
N TRP A 216 14.55 3.60 -3.67
CA TRP A 216 13.84 2.45 -4.23
C TRP A 216 13.77 2.46 -5.76
N GLU A 217 13.63 3.62 -6.39
CA GLU A 217 13.60 3.75 -7.85
C GLU A 217 14.93 3.29 -8.50
N GLN A 218 16.07 3.51 -7.85
CA GLN A 218 17.37 3.00 -8.28
C GLN A 218 17.45 1.48 -8.10
N ILE A 219 17.21 1.00 -6.90
CA ILE A 219 17.24 -0.43 -6.56
C ILE A 219 16.33 -1.24 -7.49
N ARG A 220 15.08 -0.81 -7.69
CA ARG A 220 14.15 -1.57 -8.53
C ARG A 220 14.55 -1.64 -10.00
N LYS A 221 15.25 -0.62 -10.53
CA LYS A 221 15.80 -0.66 -11.90
C LYS A 221 16.87 -1.74 -12.02
N GLU A 222 17.77 -1.82 -11.05
CA GLU A 222 18.85 -2.82 -11.04
C GLU A 222 18.29 -4.23 -10.78
N LEU A 223 17.23 -4.37 -10.00
CA LEU A 223 16.49 -5.62 -9.82
C LEU A 223 15.66 -6.02 -11.05
N GLY A 224 15.48 -5.13 -12.04
CA GLY A 224 14.66 -5.39 -13.22
C GLY A 224 13.18 -5.54 -12.92
N THR A 225 12.64 -4.82 -11.91
CA THR A 225 11.24 -4.90 -11.49
C THR A 225 10.51 -3.55 -11.58
N LYS A 226 9.18 -3.60 -11.67
CA LYS A 226 8.31 -2.43 -11.54
C LYS A 226 7.62 -2.37 -10.19
N ALA A 227 8.00 -3.23 -9.26
CA ALA A 227 7.44 -3.29 -7.92
C ALA A 227 7.58 -1.93 -7.19
N SER A 228 6.51 -1.46 -6.55
CA SER A 228 6.54 -0.26 -5.71
C SER A 228 7.03 -0.60 -4.29
N PRO A 229 7.42 0.37 -3.44
CA PRO A 229 7.71 0.11 -2.03
C PRO A 229 6.61 -0.68 -1.31
N TYR A 230 5.36 -0.39 -1.61
CA TYR A 230 4.23 -1.12 -1.04
C TYR A 230 4.14 -2.57 -1.56
N ALA A 231 4.72 -2.86 -2.72
CA ALA A 231 4.76 -4.22 -3.26
C ALA A 231 5.65 -5.16 -2.45
N LEU A 232 6.60 -4.65 -1.64
CA LEU A 232 7.37 -5.47 -0.70
C LEU A 232 6.46 -6.17 0.32
N ARG A 233 5.42 -5.47 0.79
CA ARG A 233 4.38 -6.08 1.62
C ARG A 233 3.60 -7.16 0.84
N HIS A 234 3.27 -6.92 -0.43
CA HIS A 234 2.62 -7.93 -1.26
C HIS A 234 3.52 -9.15 -1.45
N THR A 235 4.82 -8.92 -1.64
CA THR A 235 5.83 -9.98 -1.75
C THR A 235 5.90 -10.82 -0.47
N PHE A 236 6.03 -10.17 0.70
CA PHE A 236 6.03 -10.84 2.00
C PHE A 236 4.80 -11.74 2.16
N VAL A 237 3.61 -11.16 1.95
CA VAL A 237 2.35 -11.92 2.09
C VAL A 237 2.31 -13.09 1.10
N SER A 238 2.73 -12.90 -0.16
CA SER A 238 2.73 -13.96 -1.17
C SER A 238 3.72 -15.09 -0.84
N PHE A 239 4.85 -14.77 -0.20
CA PHE A 239 5.81 -15.77 0.26
C PHE A 239 5.30 -16.51 1.49
N MET A 240 4.79 -15.79 2.49
CA MET A 240 4.32 -16.37 3.75
C MET A 240 3.01 -17.15 3.61
N ALA A 241 2.15 -16.80 2.66
CA ALA A 241 0.92 -17.53 2.38
C ALA A 241 1.14 -18.98 1.92
N GLN A 242 2.38 -19.37 1.63
CA GLN A 242 2.74 -20.73 1.28
C GLN A 242 2.97 -21.61 2.51
N THR A 243 3.22 -21.01 3.68
CA THR A 243 3.65 -21.73 4.89
C THR A 243 2.88 -21.33 6.14
N LEU A 244 2.33 -20.12 6.21
CA LEU A 244 1.61 -19.64 7.39
C LEU A 244 0.09 -19.75 7.20
N PRO A 245 -0.65 -20.12 8.27
CA PRO A 245 -2.11 -20.01 8.28
C PRO A 245 -2.55 -18.56 8.05
N GLU A 246 -3.71 -18.36 7.38
CA GLU A 246 -4.20 -17.04 7.02
C GLU A 246 -4.38 -16.11 8.24
N GLN A 247 -4.86 -16.65 9.37
CA GLN A 247 -5.04 -15.85 10.58
C GLN A 247 -3.71 -15.34 11.13
N ALA A 248 -2.69 -16.18 11.24
CA ALA A 248 -1.37 -15.78 11.70
C ALA A 248 -0.76 -14.71 10.78
N LEU A 249 -0.97 -14.85 9.46
CA LEU A 249 -0.52 -13.85 8.49
C LEU A 249 -1.28 -12.52 8.64
N LYS A 250 -2.60 -12.55 8.88
CA LYS A 250 -3.40 -11.34 9.17
C LYS A 250 -2.89 -10.60 10.40
N ASP A 251 -2.59 -11.31 11.46
CA ASP A 251 -2.09 -10.74 12.71
C ASP A 251 -0.72 -10.07 12.50
N LEU A 252 0.20 -10.73 11.79
CA LEU A 252 1.52 -10.18 11.47
C LEU A 252 1.46 -8.88 10.67
N ILE A 253 0.57 -8.82 9.67
CA ILE A 253 0.51 -7.65 8.79
C ILE A 253 -0.52 -6.59 9.22
N GLY A 254 -1.32 -6.85 10.25
CA GLY A 254 -2.36 -5.94 10.73
C GLY A 254 -3.50 -5.76 9.73
N HIS A 255 -4.08 -6.87 9.27
CA HIS A 255 -5.33 -6.88 8.49
C HIS A 255 -6.53 -7.08 9.40
N SER A 256 -7.68 -6.52 9.00
CA SER A 256 -8.93 -6.82 9.68
C SER A 256 -9.33 -8.29 9.45
N VAL A 257 -10.04 -8.87 10.42
CA VAL A 257 -10.51 -10.26 10.38
C VAL A 257 -11.32 -10.56 9.10
N ASN A 258 -12.13 -9.59 8.66
CA ASN A 258 -13.01 -9.75 7.49
C ASN A 258 -12.30 -9.55 6.14
N MET A 259 -11.00 -9.25 6.12
CA MET A 259 -10.26 -9.07 4.88
C MET A 259 -9.76 -10.41 4.35
N ASP A 260 -10.13 -10.74 3.12
CA ASP A 260 -9.56 -11.89 2.40
C ASP A 260 -8.09 -11.60 2.04
N THR A 261 -7.18 -12.02 2.92
CA THR A 261 -5.74 -11.80 2.75
C THR A 261 -5.19 -12.67 1.61
N TYR A 262 -5.59 -13.91 1.52
CA TYR A 262 -5.10 -14.83 0.49
C TYR A 262 -5.62 -14.45 -0.90
N GLY A 263 -6.89 -14.08 -1.04
CA GLY A 263 -7.44 -13.66 -2.33
C GLY A 263 -6.89 -12.32 -2.83
N VAL A 264 -6.65 -11.36 -1.92
CA VAL A 264 -6.10 -10.04 -2.28
C VAL A 264 -4.63 -10.12 -2.68
N TYR A 265 -3.85 -11.01 -2.08
CA TYR A 265 -2.39 -11.13 -2.27
C TYR A 265 -1.97 -12.37 -3.06
N LYS A 266 -2.92 -13.03 -3.73
CA LYS A 266 -2.64 -14.21 -4.56
C LYS A 266 -1.84 -13.81 -5.80
N HIS A 267 -0.52 -13.89 -5.69
CA HIS A 267 0.42 -13.70 -6.78
C HIS A 267 1.15 -15.00 -7.09
N VAL A 268 1.48 -15.20 -8.35
CA VAL A 268 2.31 -16.34 -8.76
C VAL A 268 3.76 -16.09 -8.30
N VAL A 269 4.29 -17.03 -7.52
CA VAL A 269 5.69 -17.04 -7.07
C VAL A 269 6.41 -18.15 -7.80
N ASN A 270 7.53 -17.83 -8.44
CA ASN A 270 8.32 -18.79 -9.18
C ASN A 270 8.78 -19.93 -8.26
N GLY A 271 8.68 -21.18 -8.73
CA GLY A 271 8.98 -22.37 -7.94
C GLY A 271 7.93 -22.73 -6.88
N GLN A 272 6.75 -22.10 -6.89
CA GLN A 272 5.69 -22.39 -5.89
C GLN A 272 5.15 -23.80 -6.01
N LYS A 273 4.97 -24.31 -7.23
CA LYS A 273 4.43 -25.66 -7.47
C LYS A 273 5.38 -26.75 -6.99
N GLU A 274 6.68 -26.56 -7.26
CA GLU A 274 7.75 -27.47 -6.87
C GLU A 274 7.85 -27.54 -5.33
N ARG A 275 7.85 -26.39 -4.65
CA ARG A 275 7.84 -26.32 -3.18
C ARG A 275 6.59 -26.92 -2.57
N ALA A 276 5.41 -26.72 -3.17
CA ALA A 276 4.17 -27.33 -2.69
C ALA A 276 4.22 -28.85 -2.82
N ALA A 277 4.74 -29.38 -3.91
CA ALA A 277 4.92 -30.82 -4.10
C ALA A 277 5.87 -31.42 -3.07
N GLU A 278 7.01 -30.76 -2.82
CA GLU A 278 7.98 -31.16 -1.79
C GLU A 278 7.36 -31.17 -0.39
N GLN A 279 6.60 -30.13 -0.03
CA GLN A 279 5.92 -30.03 1.25
C GLN A 279 4.87 -31.17 1.44
N VAL A 280 4.12 -31.50 0.38
CA VAL A 280 3.19 -32.65 0.40
C VAL A 280 3.95 -33.93 0.65
N ASN A 281 5.07 -34.15 -0.05
CA ASN A 281 5.91 -35.32 0.11
C ASN A 281 6.43 -35.46 1.56
N ILE A 282 7.02 -34.40 2.10
CA ILE A 282 7.51 -34.37 3.50
C ILE A 282 6.38 -34.67 4.48
N THR A 283 5.21 -34.05 4.31
CA THR A 283 4.08 -34.22 5.19
C THR A 283 3.56 -35.67 5.18
N LEU A 284 3.39 -36.26 4.00
CA LEU A 284 2.95 -37.65 3.85
C LEU A 284 3.94 -38.65 4.46
N LEU A 285 5.25 -38.44 4.17
CA LEU A 285 6.29 -39.32 4.74
C LEU A 285 6.33 -39.28 6.27
N ASN A 286 6.03 -38.12 6.88
CA ASN A 286 5.95 -37.98 8.33
C ASN A 286 4.66 -38.52 8.94
N THR A 287 3.59 -38.65 8.13
CA THR A 287 2.27 -39.13 8.59
C THR A 287 2.15 -40.63 8.50
N ILE A 288 2.79 -41.26 7.49
CA ILE A 288 2.70 -42.69 7.22
C ILE A 288 3.83 -43.53 7.87
N LYS A 289 4.77 -42.87 8.56
CA LYS A 289 5.74 -43.52 9.45
C LYS A 289 5.14 -43.78 10.83
#